data_087f031b36f907e17b4592e12608fedb
#
_entry.id   087f031b36f907e17b4592e12608fedb
#
_cell.length_a   1.000
_cell.length_b   1.000
_cell.length_c   1.000
_cell.angle_alpha   90.00
_cell.angle_beta   90.00
_cell.angle_gamma   90.00
#
_symmetry.space_group_name_H-M   'P 1'
#
loop_
_entity.id
_entity.type
_entity.pdbx_description
1 polymer ?
#
loop_
_entity_poly.entity_id
_entity_poly.type
_entity_poly.pdbx_seq_one_letter_code
_entity_poly.pdbx_strand_id
1 'polypeptide(L)'
;MQLSSLLNRFSEPETLKMAKLGRELRASGIDVIDLSLGEPDFDTPQHIKDAAIQAIHDNFSHYTPVPGYLDLREAICTKLKRDNNLDYKPENIVTSTGAKQSLANTILALADEGEEVIIPTPYWVTYSELVKIARATVVEVHTSLESGFKITPAQLEAAITPKSKVFLFSSPCNPSGAVYSKQELEALAVVFRKYPNLYIISDEIYEYINFVSSHESIAQFSDLKDRVILINGLSKGFAMTGWRLGYIAANTDIAKACEKLQGQFTSGTCSITQKAAVVALTTDLKPSFTMTEEFTRRRARVMELIKDIPGFKCCEPEGAFYIFPDVSYYYGKADGENKITNSADFSMYLLNVAHVSSVMGEAFGEPNCVRFSFANSMENIERAWVRIKEALGKLK
;
A
#
# COMPACT_ATOMS: atom_id res chain seq x y z
N MET A 1 -29.02 19.51 9.22
CA MET A 1 -27.75 20.08 8.70
C MET A 1 -27.45 19.35 7.39
N GLN A 2 -27.23 20.07 6.29
CA GLN A 2 -26.92 19.45 5.01
C GLN A 2 -25.40 19.58 4.79
N LEU A 3 -24.71 18.44 4.70
CA LEU A 3 -23.29 18.37 4.39
C LEU A 3 -23.04 18.37 2.87
N SER A 4 -21.78 18.52 2.46
CA SER A 4 -21.41 18.45 1.06
C SER A 4 -21.77 17.08 0.46
N SER A 5 -22.34 17.07 -0.75
CA SER A 5 -22.66 15.85 -1.50
C SER A 5 -21.40 15.03 -1.89
N LEU A 6 -20.22 15.66 -1.84
CA LEU A 6 -18.96 14.96 -2.04
C LEU A 6 -18.79 13.80 -1.07
N LEU A 7 -19.24 13.98 0.19
CA LEU A 7 -19.12 12.94 1.23
C LEU A 7 -19.90 11.65 0.93
N ASN A 8 -20.88 11.71 0.03
CA ASN A 8 -21.65 10.54 -0.39
C ASN A 8 -20.94 9.73 -1.49
N ARG A 9 -19.82 10.20 -2.03
CA ARG A 9 -19.09 9.55 -3.12
C ARG A 9 -18.08 8.52 -2.64
N PHE A 10 -17.61 8.62 -1.40
CA PHE A 10 -16.57 7.75 -0.86
C PHE A 10 -16.92 7.24 0.54
N SER A 11 -16.28 6.17 0.95
CA SER A 11 -16.54 5.45 2.20
C SER A 11 -15.37 5.58 3.18
N GLU A 12 -15.65 5.30 4.47
CA GLU A 12 -14.59 5.12 5.46
C GLU A 12 -13.78 3.85 5.12
N PRO A 13 -12.43 3.88 5.23
CA PRO A 13 -11.62 2.72 4.94
C PRO A 13 -11.93 1.51 5.84
N GLU A 14 -12.30 0.38 5.26
CA GLU A 14 -12.66 -0.86 5.99
C GLU A 14 -11.50 -1.37 6.88
N THR A 15 -10.25 -1.11 6.48
CA THR A 15 -9.07 -1.43 7.31
C THR A 15 -9.08 -0.70 8.66
N LEU A 16 -9.51 0.56 8.68
CA LEU A 16 -9.63 1.36 9.91
C LEU A 16 -10.82 0.90 10.76
N LYS A 17 -11.93 0.56 10.11
CA LYS A 17 -13.12 0.02 10.77
C LYS A 17 -12.83 -1.30 11.49
N MET A 18 -12.16 -2.26 10.83
CA MET A 18 -11.79 -3.53 11.46
C MET A 18 -10.81 -3.34 12.61
N ALA A 19 -9.81 -2.46 12.45
CA ALA A 19 -8.88 -2.12 13.53
C ALA A 19 -9.59 -1.46 14.73
N LYS A 20 -10.61 -0.62 14.49
CA LYS A 20 -11.44 -0.01 15.53
C LYS A 20 -12.23 -1.09 16.32
N LEU A 21 -12.93 -1.98 15.60
CA LEU A 21 -13.67 -3.09 16.23
C LEU A 21 -12.75 -3.97 17.08
N GLY A 22 -11.58 -4.33 16.59
CA GLY A 22 -10.59 -5.09 17.35
C GLY A 22 -10.14 -4.36 18.63
N ARG A 23 -9.95 -3.02 18.58
CA ARG A 23 -9.63 -2.24 19.78
C ARG A 23 -10.78 -2.18 20.79
N GLU A 24 -12.02 -2.05 20.33
CA GLU A 24 -13.20 -2.04 21.19
C GLU A 24 -13.38 -3.38 21.94
N LEU A 25 -13.17 -4.50 21.25
CA LEU A 25 -13.20 -5.82 21.87
C LEU A 25 -12.06 -5.98 22.89
N ARG A 26 -10.84 -5.54 22.60
CA ARG A 26 -9.73 -5.53 23.57
C ARG A 26 -10.04 -4.68 24.80
N ALA A 27 -10.65 -3.52 24.62
CA ALA A 27 -11.08 -2.66 25.72
C ALA A 27 -12.13 -3.32 26.61
N SER A 28 -12.92 -4.28 26.06
CA SER A 28 -13.87 -5.11 26.79
C SER A 28 -13.23 -6.33 27.49
N GLY A 29 -11.90 -6.48 27.43
CA GLY A 29 -11.17 -7.58 28.06
C GLY A 29 -10.99 -8.83 27.19
N ILE A 30 -11.36 -8.80 25.91
CA ILE A 30 -11.19 -9.92 24.99
C ILE A 30 -9.77 -9.87 24.39
N ASP A 31 -9.06 -11.00 24.43
CA ASP A 31 -7.72 -11.15 23.86
C ASP A 31 -7.80 -11.28 22.32
N VAL A 32 -7.90 -10.15 21.63
CA VAL A 32 -7.95 -10.08 20.16
C VAL A 32 -6.53 -9.95 19.60
N ILE A 33 -6.15 -10.86 18.71
CA ILE A 33 -4.92 -10.77 17.92
C ILE A 33 -5.24 -10.02 16.62
N ASP A 34 -4.52 -8.92 16.38
CA ASP A 34 -4.78 -8.03 15.25
C ASP A 34 -3.91 -8.37 14.04
N LEU A 35 -4.51 -8.99 13.02
CA LEU A 35 -3.90 -9.22 11.71
C LEU A 35 -4.50 -8.33 10.62
N SER A 36 -5.25 -7.27 11.01
CA SER A 36 -5.85 -6.31 10.07
C SER A 36 -4.94 -5.10 9.77
N LEU A 37 -3.98 -4.81 10.66
CA LEU A 37 -3.12 -3.62 10.55
C LEU A 37 -2.10 -3.74 9.42
N GLY A 38 -1.90 -2.60 8.76
CA GLY A 38 -0.94 -2.47 7.67
C GLY A 38 0.28 -1.64 8.08
N GLU A 39 0.93 -1.98 9.22
CA GLU A 39 2.15 -1.30 9.66
C GLU A 39 3.18 -2.30 10.22
N PRO A 40 4.48 -2.05 10.03
CA PRO A 40 5.52 -2.83 10.68
C PRO A 40 5.37 -2.77 12.20
N ASP A 41 5.58 -3.89 12.88
CA ASP A 41 5.61 -4.01 14.34
C ASP A 41 7.01 -3.73 14.94
N PHE A 42 7.86 -3.12 14.14
CA PHE A 42 9.20 -2.71 14.51
C PHE A 42 9.25 -1.24 14.91
N ASP A 43 10.18 -0.92 15.77
CA ASP A 43 10.51 0.47 16.08
C ASP A 43 11.29 1.13 14.93
N THR A 44 11.10 2.43 14.77
CA THR A 44 11.98 3.25 13.92
C THR A 44 13.43 3.11 14.40
N PRO A 45 14.41 2.87 13.51
CA PRO A 45 15.83 2.74 13.88
C PRO A 45 16.35 3.92 14.70
N GLN A 46 17.22 3.63 15.69
CA GLN A 46 17.65 4.61 16.69
C GLN A 46 18.32 5.83 16.06
N HIS A 47 19.22 5.66 15.08
CA HIS A 47 19.90 6.76 14.41
C HIS A 47 18.93 7.75 13.72
N ILE A 48 17.77 7.28 13.26
CA ILE A 48 16.72 8.13 12.69
C ILE A 48 16.00 8.91 13.79
N LYS A 49 15.71 8.26 14.92
CA LYS A 49 15.14 8.92 16.12
C LYS A 49 16.09 10.00 16.66
N ASP A 50 17.39 9.71 16.73
CA ASP A 50 18.40 10.66 17.18
C ASP A 50 18.48 11.89 16.27
N ALA A 51 18.39 11.71 14.95
CA ALA A 51 18.34 12.81 14.00
C ALA A 51 17.10 13.71 14.19
N ALA A 52 15.95 13.12 14.55
CA ALA A 52 14.76 13.91 14.88
C ALA A 52 14.92 14.70 16.18
N ILE A 53 15.53 14.09 17.20
CA ILE A 53 15.85 14.76 18.48
C ILE A 53 16.80 15.93 18.22
N GLN A 54 17.82 15.72 17.40
CA GLN A 54 18.75 16.81 17.02
C GLN A 54 18.02 17.92 16.27
N ALA A 55 17.12 17.59 15.33
CA ALA A 55 16.33 18.60 14.62
C ALA A 55 15.44 19.44 15.56
N ILE A 56 14.95 18.86 16.66
CA ILE A 56 14.23 19.60 17.70
C ILE A 56 15.19 20.58 18.41
N HIS A 57 16.38 20.13 18.79
CA HIS A 57 17.39 21.00 19.44
C HIS A 57 17.87 22.12 18.51
N ASP A 58 17.95 21.85 17.21
CA ASP A 58 18.36 22.84 16.19
C ASP A 58 17.21 23.79 15.79
N ASN A 59 16.06 23.69 16.47
CA ASN A 59 14.89 24.57 16.25
C ASN A 59 14.30 24.49 14.83
N PHE A 60 14.27 23.30 14.20
CA PHE A 60 13.51 23.09 12.96
C PHE A 60 11.99 23.12 13.24
N SER A 61 11.47 24.29 13.61
CA SER A 61 10.08 24.51 14.03
C SER A 61 9.31 25.51 13.15
N HIS A 62 9.92 25.98 12.07
CA HIS A 62 9.33 26.91 11.12
C HIS A 62 8.76 26.23 9.89
N TYR A 63 7.93 26.94 9.13
CA TYR A 63 7.41 26.45 7.86
C TYR A 63 8.53 26.06 6.90
N THR A 64 8.33 24.97 6.20
CA THR A 64 9.24 24.47 5.17
C THR A 64 8.76 24.91 3.78
N PRO A 65 9.63 24.86 2.75
CA PRO A 65 9.15 24.86 1.37
C PRO A 65 8.11 23.77 1.15
N VAL A 66 7.09 24.05 0.36
CA VAL A 66 5.99 23.11 0.09
C VAL A 66 6.49 21.75 -0.42
N PRO A 67 7.43 21.69 -1.41
CA PRO A 67 7.93 20.41 -1.92
C PRO A 67 8.94 19.72 -0.97
N GLY A 68 9.24 20.33 0.16
CA GLY A 68 10.23 19.85 1.14
C GLY A 68 11.59 20.55 1.02
N TYR A 69 12.41 20.40 2.06
CA TYR A 69 13.78 20.91 2.08
C TYR A 69 14.61 20.38 0.91
N LEU A 70 15.53 21.19 0.44
CA LEU A 70 16.40 20.82 -0.70
C LEU A 70 17.25 19.58 -0.37
N ASP A 71 17.87 19.55 0.80
CA ASP A 71 18.69 18.43 1.26
C ASP A 71 17.91 17.10 1.30
N LEU A 72 16.63 17.13 1.69
CA LEU A 72 15.77 15.93 1.64
C LEU A 72 15.48 15.51 0.19
N ARG A 73 15.16 16.45 -0.69
CA ARG A 73 14.92 16.15 -2.11
C ARG A 73 16.17 15.60 -2.81
N GLU A 74 17.35 16.12 -2.49
CA GLU A 74 18.65 15.60 -2.94
C GLU A 74 18.91 14.18 -2.37
N ALA A 75 18.59 13.93 -1.09
CA ALA A 75 18.71 12.62 -0.49
C ALA A 75 17.80 11.59 -1.17
N ILE A 76 16.56 11.98 -1.54
CA ILE A 76 15.64 11.14 -2.30
C ILE A 76 16.21 10.84 -3.70
N CYS A 77 16.74 11.84 -4.40
CA CYS A 77 17.40 11.63 -5.70
C CYS A 77 18.58 10.65 -5.59
N THR A 78 19.41 10.81 -4.56
CA THR A 78 20.54 9.91 -4.27
C THR A 78 20.07 8.49 -4.02
N LYS A 79 19.00 8.32 -3.22
CA LYS A 79 18.37 7.02 -2.97
C LYS A 79 17.85 6.38 -4.26
N LEU A 80 17.10 7.12 -5.07
CA LEU A 80 16.55 6.61 -6.33
C LEU A 80 17.64 6.20 -7.31
N LYS A 81 18.78 6.92 -7.33
CA LYS A 81 19.94 6.52 -8.12
C LYS A 81 20.61 5.27 -7.58
N ARG A 82 20.86 5.20 -6.26
CA ARG A 82 21.55 4.09 -5.60
C ARG A 82 20.75 2.78 -5.70
N ASP A 83 19.45 2.82 -5.38
CA ASP A 83 18.65 1.62 -5.18
C ASP A 83 17.90 1.18 -6.44
N ASN A 84 17.48 2.13 -7.27
CA ASN A 84 16.61 1.88 -8.43
C ASN A 84 17.28 2.21 -9.76
N ASN A 85 18.51 2.75 -9.75
CA ASN A 85 19.22 3.28 -10.93
C ASN A 85 18.39 4.31 -11.72
N LEU A 86 17.58 5.11 -11.02
CA LEU A 86 16.74 6.16 -11.60
C LEU A 86 17.37 7.53 -11.40
N ASP A 87 17.48 8.32 -12.48
CA ASP A 87 18.01 9.68 -12.46
C ASP A 87 16.87 10.68 -12.35
N TYR A 88 16.73 11.32 -11.19
CA TYR A 88 15.83 12.43 -10.93
C TYR A 88 16.61 13.62 -10.38
N LYS A 89 16.03 14.82 -10.51
CA LYS A 89 16.55 16.05 -9.95
C LYS A 89 15.63 16.53 -8.82
N PRO A 90 16.10 17.40 -7.91
CA PRO A 90 15.28 17.91 -6.81
C PRO A 90 13.95 18.55 -7.23
N GLU A 91 13.87 19.16 -8.42
CA GLU A 91 12.63 19.71 -8.98
C GLU A 91 11.60 18.68 -9.41
N ASN A 92 11.99 17.40 -9.48
CA ASN A 92 11.10 16.28 -9.77
C ASN A 92 10.47 15.70 -8.50
N ILE A 93 10.90 16.14 -7.32
CA ILE A 93 10.53 15.56 -6.03
C ILE A 93 9.59 16.50 -5.26
N VAL A 94 8.47 15.94 -4.78
CA VAL A 94 7.59 16.62 -3.81
C VAL A 94 7.36 15.68 -2.64
N THR A 95 7.77 16.11 -1.45
CA THR A 95 7.52 15.38 -0.20
C THR A 95 6.16 15.74 0.38
N SER A 96 5.46 14.76 0.93
CA SER A 96 4.08 14.91 1.41
C SER A 96 3.88 14.24 2.77
N THR A 97 2.76 14.50 3.41
CA THR A 97 2.39 13.89 4.71
C THR A 97 2.00 12.41 4.52
N GLY A 98 2.99 11.59 4.19
CA GLY A 98 2.87 10.18 3.81
C GLY A 98 2.48 9.96 2.35
N ALA A 99 2.79 8.77 1.83
CA ALA A 99 2.48 8.38 0.44
C ALA A 99 0.99 8.53 0.08
N LYS A 100 0.07 8.43 1.07
CA LYS A 100 -1.36 8.66 0.84
C LYS A 100 -1.65 10.08 0.35
N GLN A 101 -0.99 11.11 0.90
CA GLN A 101 -1.13 12.47 0.42
C GLN A 101 -0.48 12.64 -0.96
N SER A 102 0.67 12.00 -1.19
CA SER A 102 1.32 11.98 -2.52
C SER A 102 0.37 11.43 -3.58
N LEU A 103 -0.30 10.31 -3.31
CA LEU A 103 -1.33 9.72 -4.17
C LEU A 103 -2.51 10.66 -4.40
N ALA A 104 -3.05 11.26 -3.31
CA ALA A 104 -4.17 12.19 -3.40
C ALA A 104 -3.83 13.39 -4.29
N ASN A 105 -2.68 14.02 -4.05
CA ASN A 105 -2.21 15.14 -4.86
C ASN A 105 -2.07 14.74 -6.35
N THR A 106 -1.50 13.54 -6.61
CA THR A 106 -1.27 13.06 -7.97
C THR A 106 -2.58 12.79 -8.70
N ILE A 107 -3.52 12.09 -8.07
CA ILE A 107 -4.82 11.77 -8.68
C ILE A 107 -5.61 13.06 -8.95
N LEU A 108 -5.66 13.98 -7.98
CA LEU A 108 -6.33 15.28 -8.13
C LEU A 108 -5.65 16.21 -9.16
N ALA A 109 -4.35 16.03 -9.42
CA ALA A 109 -3.64 16.79 -10.43
C ALA A 109 -3.83 16.24 -11.85
N LEU A 110 -4.14 14.95 -12.00
CA LEU A 110 -4.14 14.25 -13.28
C LEU A 110 -5.52 13.86 -13.78
N ALA A 111 -6.49 13.58 -12.90
CA ALA A 111 -7.80 13.06 -13.27
C ALA A 111 -8.91 14.03 -12.87
N ASP A 112 -9.89 14.21 -13.77
CA ASP A 112 -11.04 15.09 -13.61
C ASP A 112 -12.37 14.34 -13.86
N GLU A 113 -13.47 15.03 -13.66
CA GLU A 113 -14.82 14.47 -13.87
C GLU A 113 -15.01 13.99 -15.32
N GLY A 114 -15.45 12.74 -15.46
CA GLY A 114 -15.65 12.09 -16.76
C GLY A 114 -14.44 11.35 -17.31
N GLU A 115 -13.26 11.49 -16.69
CA GLU A 115 -12.06 10.71 -17.00
C GLU A 115 -12.02 9.39 -16.20
N GLU A 116 -11.22 8.44 -16.65
CA GLU A 116 -11.12 7.09 -16.10
C GLU A 116 -9.74 6.83 -15.51
N VAL A 117 -9.73 6.16 -14.34
CA VAL A 117 -8.53 5.63 -13.70
C VAL A 117 -8.63 4.11 -13.69
N ILE A 118 -7.71 3.45 -14.40
CA ILE A 118 -7.63 1.99 -14.49
C ILE A 118 -6.86 1.48 -13.29
N ILE A 119 -7.45 0.53 -12.54
CA ILE A 119 -6.84 -0.07 -11.35
C ILE A 119 -7.00 -1.60 -11.42
N PRO A 120 -5.91 -2.38 -11.52
CA PRO A 120 -5.99 -3.84 -11.41
C PRO A 120 -6.37 -4.26 -9.98
N THR A 121 -7.33 -5.19 -9.84
CA THR A 121 -7.66 -5.79 -8.55
C THR A 121 -6.67 -6.94 -8.24
N PRO A 122 -6.41 -7.25 -6.97
CA PRO A 122 -6.75 -6.45 -5.82
C PRO A 122 -5.83 -5.22 -5.69
N TYR A 123 -6.36 -4.17 -5.07
CA TYR A 123 -5.64 -2.90 -4.89
C TYR A 123 -5.82 -2.38 -3.45
N TRP A 124 -4.95 -1.45 -3.02
CA TRP A 124 -5.13 -0.81 -1.72
C TRP A 124 -6.40 0.03 -1.67
N VAL A 125 -7.25 -0.24 -0.68
CA VAL A 125 -8.61 0.33 -0.51
C VAL A 125 -8.73 1.84 -0.74
N THR A 126 -7.64 2.59 -0.51
CA THR A 126 -7.63 4.05 -0.67
C THR A 126 -7.63 4.49 -2.14
N TYR A 127 -7.17 3.65 -3.09
CA TYR A 127 -7.05 4.07 -4.48
C TYR A 127 -8.39 4.45 -5.10
N SER A 128 -9.37 3.56 -5.02
CA SER A 128 -10.72 3.82 -5.54
C SER A 128 -11.38 5.03 -4.87
N GLU A 129 -11.17 5.20 -3.57
CA GLU A 129 -11.75 6.31 -2.83
C GLU A 129 -11.14 7.66 -3.24
N LEU A 130 -9.83 7.73 -3.50
CA LEU A 130 -9.19 8.94 -4.02
C LEU A 130 -9.69 9.30 -5.43
N VAL A 131 -9.89 8.30 -6.28
CA VAL A 131 -10.48 8.50 -7.63
C VAL A 131 -11.90 9.08 -7.52
N LYS A 132 -12.73 8.55 -6.62
CA LYS A 132 -14.08 9.08 -6.35
C LYS A 132 -14.05 10.51 -5.79
N ILE A 133 -13.07 10.85 -4.96
CA ILE A 133 -12.85 12.23 -4.47
C ILE A 133 -12.51 13.17 -5.63
N ALA A 134 -11.69 12.74 -6.59
CA ALA A 134 -11.38 13.48 -7.81
C ALA A 134 -12.57 13.55 -8.80
N ARG A 135 -13.69 12.88 -8.49
CA ARG A 135 -14.89 12.73 -9.37
C ARG A 135 -14.63 11.95 -10.66
N ALA A 136 -13.47 11.33 -10.79
CA ALA A 136 -13.17 10.44 -11.90
C ALA A 136 -13.84 9.06 -11.70
N THR A 137 -13.85 8.27 -12.76
CA THR A 137 -14.43 6.93 -12.78
C THR A 137 -13.36 5.88 -12.52
N VAL A 138 -13.61 4.97 -11.59
CA VAL A 138 -12.75 3.78 -11.37
C VAL A 138 -13.08 2.74 -12.44
N VAL A 139 -12.07 2.27 -13.15
CA VAL A 139 -12.14 1.12 -14.07
C VAL A 139 -11.35 -0.02 -13.45
N GLU A 140 -12.05 -0.92 -12.79
CA GLU A 140 -11.44 -2.10 -12.17
C GLU A 140 -11.12 -3.16 -13.24
N VAL A 141 -9.90 -3.68 -13.22
CA VAL A 141 -9.49 -4.80 -14.06
C VAL A 141 -9.24 -6.00 -13.18
N HIS A 142 -10.17 -6.95 -13.20
CA HIS A 142 -10.07 -8.13 -12.35
C HIS A 142 -8.91 -9.02 -12.77
N THR A 143 -8.05 -9.33 -11.80
CA THR A 143 -7.00 -10.34 -11.90
C THR A 143 -7.37 -11.56 -11.07
N SER A 144 -6.57 -12.60 -11.09
CA SER A 144 -6.91 -13.83 -10.39
C SER A 144 -5.71 -14.42 -9.65
N LEU A 145 -6.00 -15.38 -8.81
CA LEU A 145 -4.99 -16.16 -8.08
C LEU A 145 -4.06 -16.89 -9.07
N GLU A 146 -4.60 -17.40 -10.19
CA GLU A 146 -3.83 -18.08 -11.25
C GLU A 146 -2.84 -17.14 -11.95
N SER A 147 -3.17 -15.85 -12.06
CA SER A 147 -2.24 -14.83 -12.61
C SER A 147 -1.31 -14.24 -11.54
N GLY A 148 -1.34 -14.77 -10.31
CA GLY A 148 -0.61 -14.19 -9.17
C GLY A 148 -1.10 -12.79 -8.78
N PHE A 149 -2.35 -12.47 -9.09
CA PHE A 149 -2.93 -11.14 -8.92
C PHE A 149 -2.18 -10.04 -9.67
N LYS A 150 -1.66 -10.34 -10.85
CA LYS A 150 -0.99 -9.39 -11.74
C LYS A 150 -1.80 -9.21 -13.02
N ILE A 151 -1.94 -7.96 -13.50
CA ILE A 151 -2.61 -7.66 -14.77
C ILE A 151 -1.73 -8.11 -15.94
N THR A 152 -2.34 -8.68 -16.96
CA THR A 152 -1.68 -9.01 -18.21
C THR A 152 -1.73 -7.84 -19.21
N PRO A 153 -0.79 -7.78 -20.19
CA PRO A 153 -0.85 -6.78 -21.27
C PRO A 153 -2.18 -6.76 -22.03
N ALA A 154 -2.77 -7.94 -22.27
CA ALA A 154 -4.05 -8.05 -22.97
C ALA A 154 -5.22 -7.45 -22.16
N GLN A 155 -5.26 -7.70 -20.84
CA GLN A 155 -6.26 -7.10 -19.95
C GLN A 155 -6.10 -5.59 -19.87
N LEU A 156 -4.85 -5.10 -19.77
CA LEU A 156 -4.58 -3.66 -19.76
C LEU A 156 -5.05 -3.01 -21.07
N GLU A 157 -4.68 -3.58 -22.21
CA GLU A 157 -5.05 -3.03 -23.53
C GLU A 157 -6.58 -3.00 -23.72
N ALA A 158 -7.27 -4.05 -23.27
CA ALA A 158 -8.74 -4.13 -23.34
C ALA A 158 -9.47 -3.13 -22.43
N ALA A 159 -8.84 -2.69 -21.34
CA ALA A 159 -9.42 -1.75 -20.40
C ALA A 159 -9.26 -0.27 -20.83
N ILE A 160 -8.34 0.01 -21.74
CA ILE A 160 -8.06 1.40 -22.16
C ILE A 160 -9.14 1.90 -23.11
N THR A 161 -9.73 3.04 -22.78
CA THR A 161 -10.71 3.77 -23.58
C THR A 161 -10.19 5.18 -23.91
N PRO A 162 -10.86 5.95 -24.79
CA PRO A 162 -10.51 7.36 -25.02
C PRO A 162 -10.62 8.26 -23.77
N LYS A 163 -11.30 7.81 -22.70
CA LYS A 163 -11.43 8.51 -21.42
C LYS A 163 -10.36 8.13 -20.41
N SER A 164 -9.60 7.06 -20.66
CA SER A 164 -8.59 6.56 -19.74
C SER A 164 -7.45 7.55 -19.60
N LYS A 165 -7.25 8.06 -18.39
CA LYS A 165 -6.29 9.10 -18.05
C LYS A 165 -5.11 8.57 -17.26
N VAL A 166 -5.38 7.67 -16.32
CA VAL A 166 -4.39 7.15 -15.38
C VAL A 166 -4.50 5.63 -15.28
N PHE A 167 -3.36 4.96 -15.24
CA PHE A 167 -3.22 3.59 -14.75
C PHE A 167 -2.52 3.65 -13.40
N LEU A 168 -3.12 3.04 -12.38
CA LEU A 168 -2.61 3.05 -11.00
C LEU A 168 -2.43 1.62 -10.49
N PHE A 169 -1.21 1.27 -10.08
CA PHE A 169 -0.89 -0.04 -9.50
C PHE A 169 0.15 0.07 -8.39
N SER A 170 0.36 -0.99 -7.63
CA SER A 170 1.44 -1.10 -6.64
C SER A 170 2.30 -2.34 -6.85
N SER A 171 3.60 -2.19 -6.60
CA SER A 171 4.57 -3.29 -6.59
C SER A 171 5.69 -2.96 -5.59
N PRO A 172 5.86 -3.77 -4.52
CA PRO A 172 5.00 -4.88 -4.07
C PRO A 172 3.58 -4.45 -3.70
N CYS A 173 2.60 -5.32 -3.92
CA CYS A 173 1.19 -5.00 -3.79
C CYS A 173 0.64 -5.22 -2.38
N ASN A 174 -0.17 -4.30 -1.91
CA ASN A 174 -1.12 -4.50 -0.81
C ASN A 174 -2.52 -4.65 -1.42
N PRO A 175 -3.20 -5.81 -1.32
CA PRO A 175 -3.06 -6.83 -0.28
C PRO A 175 -2.33 -8.12 -0.69
N SER A 176 -2.07 -8.35 -1.99
CA SER A 176 -1.69 -9.67 -2.50
C SER A 176 -0.23 -10.06 -2.24
N GLY A 177 0.65 -9.10 -1.99
CA GLY A 177 2.10 -9.32 -1.94
C GLY A 177 2.74 -9.58 -3.30
N ALA A 178 2.00 -9.40 -4.40
CA ALA A 178 2.51 -9.58 -5.77
C ALA A 178 3.61 -8.56 -6.08
N VAL A 179 4.66 -9.01 -6.77
CA VAL A 179 5.78 -8.18 -7.24
C VAL A 179 5.91 -8.36 -8.75
N TYR A 180 5.91 -7.26 -9.47
CA TYR A 180 6.14 -7.31 -10.92
C TYR A 180 7.63 -7.44 -11.22
N SER A 181 7.98 -8.46 -11.99
CA SER A 181 9.32 -8.63 -12.55
C SER A 181 9.59 -7.62 -13.67
N LYS A 182 10.87 -7.42 -14.01
CA LYS A 182 11.26 -6.57 -15.13
C LYS A 182 10.58 -6.98 -16.45
N GLN A 183 10.48 -8.30 -16.70
CA GLN A 183 9.85 -8.83 -17.91
C GLN A 183 8.34 -8.51 -17.97
N GLU A 184 7.64 -8.64 -16.85
CA GLU A 184 6.22 -8.28 -16.76
C GLU A 184 6.00 -6.78 -16.95
N LEU A 185 6.84 -5.95 -16.33
CA LEU A 185 6.80 -4.48 -16.52
C LEU A 185 7.12 -4.09 -17.97
N GLU A 186 8.08 -4.76 -18.61
CA GLU A 186 8.41 -4.52 -20.03
C GLU A 186 7.24 -4.88 -20.95
N ALA A 187 6.56 -6.00 -20.67
CA ALA A 187 5.36 -6.39 -21.42
C ALA A 187 4.23 -5.37 -21.28
N LEU A 188 4.02 -4.79 -20.08
CA LEU A 188 3.07 -3.68 -19.87
C LEU A 188 3.55 -2.40 -20.58
N ALA A 189 4.87 -2.12 -20.58
CA ALA A 189 5.46 -0.97 -21.25
C ALA A 189 5.17 -0.96 -22.77
N VAL A 190 5.14 -2.15 -23.41
CA VAL A 190 4.73 -2.27 -24.82
C VAL A 190 3.31 -1.74 -25.05
N VAL A 191 2.39 -2.02 -24.14
CA VAL A 191 1.02 -1.49 -24.22
C VAL A 191 1.03 0.02 -23.97
N PHE A 192 1.68 0.48 -22.91
CA PHE A 192 1.74 1.91 -22.58
C PHE A 192 2.28 2.77 -23.74
N ARG A 193 3.25 2.27 -24.52
CA ARG A 193 3.77 2.99 -25.70
C ARG A 193 2.74 3.30 -26.75
N LYS A 194 1.69 2.47 -26.87
CA LYS A 194 0.58 2.69 -27.82
C LYS A 194 -0.36 3.84 -27.36
N TYR A 195 -0.35 4.18 -26.05
CA TYR A 195 -1.26 5.14 -25.43
C TYR A 195 -0.49 6.28 -24.75
N PRO A 196 0.08 7.23 -25.51
CA PRO A 196 0.99 8.25 -25.00
C PRO A 196 0.36 9.24 -24.00
N ASN A 197 -0.96 9.34 -23.97
CA ASN A 197 -1.70 10.23 -23.07
C ASN A 197 -2.08 9.58 -21.73
N LEU A 198 -1.80 8.28 -21.55
CA LEU A 198 -2.07 7.57 -20.31
C LEU A 198 -0.91 7.77 -19.33
N TYR A 199 -1.20 8.36 -18.17
CA TYR A 199 -0.25 8.48 -17.06
C TYR A 199 -0.17 7.17 -16.26
N ILE A 200 0.96 6.92 -15.63
CA ILE A 200 1.22 5.69 -14.89
C ILE A 200 1.63 6.07 -13.46
N ILE A 201 0.79 5.74 -12.48
CA ILE A 201 1.13 5.88 -11.07
C ILE A 201 1.62 4.53 -10.55
N SER A 202 2.87 4.47 -10.13
CA SER A 202 3.51 3.30 -9.52
C SER A 202 3.71 3.55 -8.03
N ASP A 203 2.93 2.88 -7.19
CA ASP A 203 3.09 2.92 -5.73
C ASP A 203 4.09 1.85 -5.30
N GLU A 204 5.29 2.30 -4.92
CA GLU A 204 6.44 1.47 -4.59
C GLU A 204 6.80 1.52 -3.09
N ILE A 205 5.80 1.85 -2.24
CA ILE A 205 6.01 2.05 -0.80
C ILE A 205 6.59 0.83 -0.07
N TYR A 206 6.44 -0.37 -0.64
CA TYR A 206 6.96 -1.62 -0.09
C TYR A 206 8.28 -2.08 -0.72
N GLU A 207 8.98 -1.26 -1.49
CA GLU A 207 10.19 -1.68 -2.23
C GLU A 207 11.25 -2.40 -1.40
N TYR A 208 11.45 -1.99 -0.12
CA TYR A 208 12.39 -2.64 0.80
C TYR A 208 11.86 -3.91 1.45
N ILE A 209 10.57 -4.20 1.33
CA ILE A 209 9.95 -5.43 1.83
C ILE A 209 9.63 -6.30 0.61
N ASN A 210 10.68 -6.81 0.01
CA ASN A 210 10.69 -7.63 -1.20
C ASN A 210 11.47 -8.92 -0.90
N PHE A 211 10.88 -10.07 -1.19
CA PHE A 211 11.40 -11.38 -0.81
C PHE A 211 12.02 -12.16 -1.96
N VAL A 212 11.91 -11.66 -3.20
CA VAL A 212 12.29 -12.43 -4.40
C VAL A 212 13.53 -11.90 -5.12
N SER A 213 13.68 -10.59 -5.26
CA SER A 213 14.80 -9.99 -6.00
C SER A 213 14.98 -8.52 -5.66
N SER A 214 15.83 -7.84 -6.41
CA SER A 214 15.84 -6.36 -6.43
C SER A 214 14.48 -5.84 -6.90
N HIS A 215 14.07 -4.70 -6.33
CA HIS A 215 12.86 -4.02 -6.75
C HIS A 215 12.99 -3.50 -8.18
N GLU A 216 11.97 -3.76 -9.00
CA GLU A 216 11.89 -3.26 -10.37
C GLU A 216 10.84 -2.15 -10.47
N SER A 217 11.21 -1.01 -11.03
CA SER A 217 10.32 0.13 -11.23
C SER A 217 9.95 0.29 -12.70
N ILE A 218 8.69 0.62 -13.01
CA ILE A 218 8.26 0.98 -14.37
C ILE A 218 8.96 2.26 -14.87
N ALA A 219 9.45 3.10 -13.97
CA ALA A 219 10.21 4.31 -14.30
C ALA A 219 11.59 4.03 -14.92
N GLN A 220 12.07 2.79 -14.89
CA GLN A 220 13.32 2.39 -15.55
C GLN A 220 13.26 2.48 -17.09
N PHE A 221 12.05 2.44 -17.67
CA PHE A 221 11.86 2.63 -19.11
C PHE A 221 11.87 4.12 -19.45
N SER A 222 12.99 4.60 -19.97
CA SER A 222 13.25 6.03 -20.16
C SER A 222 12.23 6.73 -21.06
N ASP A 223 11.65 6.03 -22.00
CA ASP A 223 10.62 6.52 -22.93
C ASP A 223 9.24 6.67 -22.28
N LEU A 224 9.01 6.06 -21.11
CA LEU A 224 7.79 6.21 -20.32
C LEU A 224 7.95 7.21 -19.17
N LYS A 225 9.18 7.53 -18.79
CA LYS A 225 9.51 8.23 -17.55
C LYS A 225 8.79 9.55 -17.36
N ASP A 226 8.57 10.33 -18.42
CA ASP A 226 7.91 11.64 -18.35
C ASP A 226 6.43 11.57 -17.93
N ARG A 227 5.83 10.42 -18.02
CA ARG A 227 4.44 10.16 -17.62
C ARG A 227 4.28 9.10 -16.54
N VAL A 228 5.40 8.65 -15.95
CA VAL A 228 5.41 7.83 -14.74
C VAL A 228 5.52 8.73 -13.52
N ILE A 229 4.64 8.49 -12.57
CA ILE A 229 4.67 9.09 -11.25
C ILE A 229 5.00 7.97 -10.25
N LEU A 230 6.22 7.98 -9.75
CA LEU A 230 6.66 7.07 -8.70
C LEU A 230 6.20 7.63 -7.36
N ILE A 231 5.47 6.82 -6.59
CA ILE A 231 5.06 7.12 -5.22
C ILE A 231 5.86 6.25 -4.28
N ASN A 232 6.45 6.85 -3.26
CA ASN A 232 7.18 6.10 -2.23
C ASN A 232 7.20 6.86 -0.89
N GLY A 233 7.91 6.35 0.10
CA GLY A 233 8.03 6.98 1.42
C GLY A 233 8.72 6.09 2.44
N LEU A 234 8.76 6.57 3.69
CA LEU A 234 9.52 5.93 4.74
C LEU A 234 8.68 5.04 5.68
N SER A 235 7.35 5.04 5.48
CA SER A 235 6.41 4.39 6.39
C SER A 235 6.69 2.89 6.59
N LYS A 236 7.09 2.16 5.53
CA LYS A 236 7.19 0.70 5.54
C LYS A 236 8.63 0.23 5.71
N GLY A 237 9.52 0.60 4.80
CA GLY A 237 10.91 0.17 4.83
C GLY A 237 11.72 0.66 6.04
N PHE A 238 11.26 1.72 6.71
CA PHE A 238 11.94 2.32 7.87
C PHE A 238 11.11 2.28 9.16
N ALA A 239 9.99 1.57 9.18
CA ALA A 239 9.06 1.53 10.32
C ALA A 239 8.67 2.93 10.82
N MET A 240 8.28 3.82 9.90
CA MET A 240 7.98 5.24 10.17
C MET A 240 6.53 5.61 9.83
N THR A 241 5.57 4.74 10.10
CA THR A 241 4.15 4.98 9.75
C THR A 241 3.60 6.23 10.41
N GLY A 242 3.89 6.46 11.68
CA GLY A 242 3.48 7.62 12.47
C GLY A 242 4.21 8.92 12.14
N TRP A 243 5.35 8.87 11.45
CA TRP A 243 6.15 10.04 11.09
C TRP A 243 5.61 10.82 9.90
N ARG A 244 4.72 10.20 9.14
CA ARG A 244 3.99 10.80 8.03
C ARG A 244 4.87 11.44 6.96
N LEU A 245 5.79 10.70 6.35
CA LEU A 245 6.58 11.16 5.19
C LEU A 245 6.46 10.19 4.01
N GLY A 246 6.05 10.72 2.88
CA GLY A 246 6.09 10.12 1.57
C GLY A 246 6.52 11.14 0.54
N TYR A 247 6.68 10.71 -0.70
CA TYR A 247 7.08 11.59 -1.80
C TYR A 247 6.60 11.06 -3.15
N ILE A 248 6.56 11.95 -4.12
CA ILE A 248 6.53 11.61 -5.54
C ILE A 248 7.88 11.87 -6.17
N ALA A 249 8.19 11.11 -7.22
CA ALA A 249 9.20 11.45 -8.22
C ALA A 249 8.53 11.40 -9.60
N ALA A 250 8.48 12.53 -10.28
CA ALA A 250 7.77 12.70 -11.55
C ALA A 250 8.44 13.78 -12.43
N ASN A 251 7.95 13.99 -13.65
CA ASN A 251 8.37 15.13 -14.42
C ASN A 251 8.04 16.45 -13.71
N THR A 252 8.72 17.52 -14.08
CA THR A 252 8.66 18.80 -13.38
C THR A 252 7.25 19.42 -13.40
N ASP A 253 6.49 19.23 -14.46
CA ASP A 253 5.14 19.84 -14.56
C ASP A 253 4.14 19.14 -13.62
N ILE A 254 4.21 17.81 -13.52
CA ILE A 254 3.40 17.03 -12.57
C ILE A 254 3.84 17.37 -11.12
N ALA A 255 5.15 17.46 -10.87
CA ALA A 255 5.65 17.84 -9.55
C ALA A 255 5.13 19.21 -9.12
N LYS A 256 5.16 20.22 -9.99
CA LYS A 256 4.60 21.56 -9.74
C LYS A 256 3.09 21.55 -9.52
N ALA A 257 2.36 20.72 -10.26
CA ALA A 257 0.90 20.57 -10.07
C ALA A 257 0.59 19.98 -8.67
N CYS A 258 1.32 18.94 -8.25
CA CYS A 258 1.19 18.36 -6.92
C CYS A 258 1.61 19.35 -5.81
N GLU A 259 2.71 20.09 -6.00
CA GLU A 259 3.14 21.15 -5.10
C GLU A 259 2.06 22.23 -4.93
N LYS A 260 1.45 22.68 -6.03
CA LYS A 260 0.36 23.67 -6.00
C LYS A 260 -0.83 23.20 -5.18
N LEU A 261 -1.28 21.94 -5.37
CA LEU A 261 -2.36 21.34 -4.60
C LEU A 261 -1.99 21.23 -3.11
N GLN A 262 -0.82 20.68 -2.81
CA GLN A 262 -0.34 20.51 -1.45
C GLN A 262 -0.23 21.85 -0.71
N GLY A 263 0.19 22.91 -1.40
CA GLY A 263 0.25 24.26 -0.85
C GLY A 263 -1.09 24.79 -0.36
N GLN A 264 -2.21 24.32 -0.93
CA GLN A 264 -3.57 24.71 -0.50
C GLN A 264 -4.14 23.80 0.59
N PHE A 265 -3.66 22.55 0.71
CA PHE A 265 -4.20 21.60 1.69
C PHE A 265 -3.42 21.60 3.01
N THR A 266 -2.10 21.49 2.95
CA THR A 266 -1.27 21.22 4.14
C THR A 266 0.00 22.05 4.21
N SER A 267 0.40 22.74 3.15
CA SER A 267 1.74 23.30 2.97
C SER A 267 2.84 22.22 3.02
N GLY A 268 4.04 22.52 3.49
CA GLY A 268 5.12 21.54 3.62
C GLY A 268 4.84 20.52 4.74
N THR A 269 5.42 19.32 4.62
CA THR A 269 5.33 18.31 5.67
C THR A 269 6.24 18.66 6.86
N CYS A 270 6.11 17.94 7.97
CA CYS A 270 6.80 18.20 9.23
C CYS A 270 8.32 18.35 9.05
N SER A 271 8.87 19.49 9.47
CA SER A 271 10.28 19.85 9.33
C SER A 271 11.22 18.87 10.04
N ILE A 272 10.86 18.44 11.26
CA ILE A 272 11.60 17.49 12.09
C ILE A 272 11.69 16.14 11.37
N THR A 273 10.55 15.66 10.86
CA THR A 273 10.49 14.41 10.09
C THR A 273 11.34 14.50 8.82
N GLN A 274 11.36 15.65 8.15
CA GLN A 274 12.19 15.82 6.96
C GLN A 274 13.68 15.68 7.27
N LYS A 275 14.16 16.24 8.39
CA LYS A 275 15.56 16.10 8.81
C LYS A 275 15.92 14.67 9.19
N ALA A 276 15.05 13.98 9.90
CA ALA A 276 15.23 12.56 10.19
C ALA A 276 15.25 11.70 8.91
N ALA A 277 14.43 12.05 7.92
CA ALA A 277 14.35 11.34 6.66
C ALA A 277 15.63 11.47 5.82
N VAL A 278 16.33 12.60 5.86
CA VAL A 278 17.66 12.73 5.23
C VAL A 278 18.59 11.65 5.76
N VAL A 279 18.66 11.49 7.08
CA VAL A 279 19.49 10.47 7.71
C VAL A 279 19.04 9.06 7.34
N ALA A 280 17.73 8.79 7.37
CA ALA A 280 17.18 7.49 6.96
C ALA A 280 17.61 7.07 5.55
N LEU A 281 17.61 8.02 4.59
CA LEU A 281 17.90 7.74 3.18
C LEU A 281 19.39 7.71 2.84
N THR A 282 20.24 8.37 3.64
CA THR A 282 21.67 8.57 3.32
C THR A 282 22.62 7.73 4.18
N THR A 283 22.10 7.04 5.21
CA THR A 283 22.92 6.23 6.12
C THR A 283 22.71 4.74 5.91
N ASP A 284 23.05 3.93 6.92
CA ASP A 284 23.01 2.47 6.85
C ASP A 284 21.56 1.93 6.75
N LEU A 285 21.29 1.15 5.69
CA LEU A 285 20.03 0.46 5.45
C LEU A 285 19.91 -0.90 6.13
N LYS A 286 20.95 -1.32 6.87
CA LYS A 286 20.95 -2.62 7.56
C LYS A 286 19.72 -2.84 8.44
N PRO A 287 19.21 -1.86 9.22
CA PRO A 287 17.99 -2.06 10.00
C PRO A 287 16.77 -2.43 9.14
N SER A 288 16.62 -1.82 7.96
CA SER A 288 15.54 -2.14 7.02
C SER A 288 15.67 -3.56 6.45
N PHE A 289 16.89 -3.97 6.12
CA PHE A 289 17.14 -5.34 5.65
C PHE A 289 16.93 -6.39 6.75
N THR A 290 17.39 -6.12 7.99
CA THR A 290 17.13 -7.01 9.14
C THR A 290 15.63 -7.19 9.39
N MET A 291 14.84 -6.13 9.25
CA MET A 291 13.38 -6.20 9.34
C MET A 291 12.80 -7.08 8.22
N THR A 292 13.31 -6.95 6.99
CA THR A 292 12.87 -7.76 5.85
C THR A 292 13.26 -9.23 5.99
N GLU A 293 14.42 -9.56 6.58
CA GLU A 293 14.80 -10.93 6.93
C GLU A 293 13.80 -11.55 7.92
N GLU A 294 13.39 -10.81 8.93
CA GLU A 294 12.36 -11.29 9.87
C GLU A 294 11.00 -11.46 9.20
N PHE A 295 10.57 -10.54 8.33
CA PHE A 295 9.35 -10.73 7.55
C PHE A 295 9.43 -11.95 6.62
N THR A 296 10.60 -12.26 6.07
CA THR A 296 10.82 -13.46 5.26
C THR A 296 10.59 -14.73 6.10
N ARG A 297 11.09 -14.76 7.34
CA ARG A 297 10.89 -15.86 8.29
C ARG A 297 9.41 -16.02 8.66
N ARG A 298 8.73 -14.91 8.95
CA ARG A 298 7.30 -14.90 9.29
C ARG A 298 6.43 -15.34 8.10
N ARG A 299 6.75 -14.87 6.90
CA ARG A 299 6.10 -15.31 5.65
C ARG A 299 6.18 -16.83 5.50
N ALA A 300 7.38 -17.40 5.58
CA ALA A 300 7.58 -18.84 5.47
C ALA A 300 6.72 -19.61 6.49
N ARG A 301 6.70 -19.13 7.74
CA ARG A 301 5.91 -19.76 8.81
C ARG A 301 4.41 -19.67 8.55
N VAL A 302 3.91 -18.52 8.12
CA VAL A 302 2.49 -18.34 7.77
C VAL A 302 2.10 -19.27 6.61
N MET A 303 2.95 -19.37 5.58
CA MET A 303 2.69 -20.26 4.44
C MET A 303 2.67 -21.75 4.84
N GLU A 304 3.43 -22.16 5.87
CA GLU A 304 3.29 -23.50 6.44
C GLU A 304 1.95 -23.68 7.17
N LEU A 305 1.58 -22.72 8.02
CA LEU A 305 0.39 -22.79 8.86
C LEU A 305 -0.92 -22.85 8.05
N ILE A 306 -0.99 -22.10 6.93
CA ILE A 306 -2.20 -22.07 6.09
C ILE A 306 -2.39 -23.34 5.26
N LYS A 307 -1.34 -24.14 5.01
CA LYS A 307 -1.46 -25.42 4.28
C LYS A 307 -2.38 -26.41 4.97
N ASP A 308 -2.45 -26.32 6.29
CA ASP A 308 -3.29 -27.18 7.13
C ASP A 308 -4.76 -26.71 7.24
N ILE A 309 -5.12 -25.59 6.61
CA ILE A 309 -6.47 -25.04 6.65
C ILE A 309 -7.21 -25.45 5.36
N PRO A 310 -8.22 -26.32 5.48
CA PRO A 310 -8.96 -26.77 4.31
C PRO A 310 -9.60 -25.61 3.55
N GLY A 311 -9.49 -25.60 2.23
CA GLY A 311 -10.16 -24.65 1.38
C GLY A 311 -9.46 -23.30 1.21
N PHE A 312 -8.36 -23.02 1.94
CA PHE A 312 -7.53 -21.84 1.65
C PHE A 312 -6.73 -22.08 0.37
N LYS A 313 -6.84 -21.12 -0.55
CA LYS A 313 -5.98 -21.05 -1.74
C LYS A 313 -5.25 -19.70 -1.71
N CYS A 314 -3.94 -19.72 -1.67
CA CYS A 314 -3.13 -18.52 -1.53
C CYS A 314 -1.90 -18.58 -2.41
N CYS A 315 -1.61 -17.48 -3.12
CA CYS A 315 -0.29 -17.26 -3.68
C CYS A 315 0.70 -17.00 -2.56
N GLU A 316 1.92 -17.49 -2.70
CA GLU A 316 3.00 -17.08 -1.80
C GLU A 316 3.34 -15.61 -2.09
N PRO A 317 3.26 -14.71 -1.09
CA PRO A 317 3.56 -13.29 -1.33
C PRO A 317 5.04 -13.09 -1.64
N GLU A 318 5.32 -12.34 -2.69
CA GLU A 318 6.67 -12.00 -3.14
C GLU A 318 7.21 -10.74 -2.47
N GLY A 319 6.32 -9.93 -1.84
CA GLY A 319 6.68 -8.72 -1.09
C GLY A 319 5.57 -8.26 -0.15
N ALA A 320 5.74 -7.09 0.45
CA ALA A 320 4.91 -6.56 1.53
C ALA A 320 4.88 -7.51 2.75
N PHE A 321 3.88 -7.42 3.60
CA PHE A 321 3.74 -8.29 4.78
C PHE A 321 2.30 -8.80 4.96
N TYR A 322 1.70 -9.24 3.83
CA TYR A 322 0.33 -9.76 3.80
C TYR A 322 0.26 -11.08 3.09
N ILE A 323 -0.71 -11.92 3.50
CA ILE A 323 -1.27 -12.96 2.66
C ILE A 323 -2.71 -12.62 2.29
N PHE A 324 -3.15 -13.11 1.14
CA PHE A 324 -4.47 -12.82 0.59
C PHE A 324 -5.14 -14.08 0.02
N PRO A 325 -5.49 -15.06 0.91
CA PRO A 325 -6.10 -16.29 0.49
C PRO A 325 -7.53 -16.09 0.00
N ASP A 326 -7.93 -16.90 -1.01
CA ASP A 326 -9.32 -17.17 -1.35
C ASP A 326 -9.92 -18.04 -0.24
N VAL A 327 -11.05 -17.60 0.30
CA VAL A 327 -11.80 -18.25 1.38
C VAL A 327 -13.21 -18.66 0.95
N SER A 328 -13.54 -18.58 -0.33
CA SER A 328 -14.86 -18.86 -0.89
C SER A 328 -15.35 -20.29 -0.61
N TYR A 329 -14.44 -21.23 -0.32
CA TYR A 329 -14.76 -22.56 0.18
C TYR A 329 -15.70 -22.56 1.40
N TYR A 330 -15.67 -21.50 2.20
CA TYR A 330 -16.49 -21.37 3.40
C TYR A 330 -17.85 -20.73 3.14
N TYR A 331 -18.10 -20.20 1.94
CA TYR A 331 -19.38 -19.59 1.61
C TYR A 331 -20.49 -20.65 1.57
N GLY A 332 -21.61 -20.37 2.23
CA GLY A 332 -22.73 -21.29 2.45
C GLY A 332 -22.64 -22.12 3.73
N LYS A 333 -21.46 -22.18 4.38
CA LYS A 333 -21.29 -22.90 5.66
C LYS A 333 -21.72 -22.03 6.83
N ALA A 334 -22.04 -22.73 7.96
CA ALA A 334 -22.51 -22.08 9.17
C ALA A 334 -21.96 -22.75 10.44
N ASP A 335 -21.86 -21.98 11.52
CA ASP A 335 -21.65 -22.42 12.89
C ASP A 335 -22.77 -21.80 13.74
N GLY A 336 -23.83 -22.59 14.03
CA GLY A 336 -25.04 -22.09 14.63
C GLY A 336 -25.73 -21.03 13.77
N GLU A 337 -25.91 -19.83 14.33
CA GLU A 337 -26.49 -18.67 13.62
C GLU A 337 -25.49 -17.94 12.72
N ASN A 338 -24.19 -18.21 12.86
CA ASN A 338 -23.14 -17.57 12.08
C ASN A 338 -23.03 -18.22 10.69
N LYS A 339 -23.71 -17.67 9.70
CA LYS A 339 -23.63 -18.11 8.32
C LYS A 339 -22.66 -17.26 7.54
N ILE A 340 -21.74 -17.90 6.81
CA ILE A 340 -20.74 -17.23 5.96
C ILE A 340 -21.27 -17.13 4.54
N THR A 341 -21.51 -15.93 4.04
CA THR A 341 -22.03 -15.70 2.68
C THR A 341 -21.03 -14.95 1.78
N ASN A 342 -20.06 -14.25 2.39
CA ASN A 342 -19.08 -13.40 1.73
C ASN A 342 -17.84 -13.21 2.61
N SER A 343 -16.84 -12.46 2.14
CA SER A 343 -15.61 -12.19 2.89
C SER A 343 -15.81 -11.29 4.11
N ALA A 344 -16.85 -10.47 4.14
CA ALA A 344 -17.19 -9.66 5.31
C ALA A 344 -17.70 -10.52 6.44
N ASP A 345 -18.67 -11.44 6.16
CA ASP A 345 -19.16 -12.42 7.14
C ASP A 345 -18.00 -13.27 7.68
N PHE A 346 -17.10 -13.72 6.78
CA PHE A 346 -15.93 -14.50 7.17
C PHE A 346 -15.00 -13.72 8.12
N SER A 347 -14.69 -12.46 7.81
CA SER A 347 -13.83 -11.62 8.65
C SER A 347 -14.49 -11.32 10.00
N MET A 348 -15.80 -11.07 10.03
CA MET A 348 -16.56 -10.86 11.28
C MET A 348 -16.67 -12.15 12.11
N TYR A 349 -16.83 -13.31 11.47
CA TYR A 349 -16.81 -14.60 12.15
C TYR A 349 -15.46 -14.84 12.85
N LEU A 350 -14.35 -14.62 12.15
CA LEU A 350 -13.02 -14.74 12.76
C LEU A 350 -12.82 -13.76 13.93
N LEU A 351 -13.29 -12.54 13.80
CA LEU A 351 -13.19 -11.57 14.89
C LEU A 351 -13.99 -11.98 16.13
N ASN A 352 -15.22 -12.46 15.94
CA ASN A 352 -16.12 -12.78 17.04
C ASN A 352 -15.86 -14.15 17.67
N VAL A 353 -15.42 -15.15 16.88
CA VAL A 353 -15.28 -16.55 17.34
C VAL A 353 -13.83 -16.94 17.58
N ALA A 354 -12.92 -16.51 16.69
CA ALA A 354 -11.49 -16.78 16.83
C ALA A 354 -10.74 -15.68 17.60
N HIS A 355 -11.37 -14.51 17.77
CA HIS A 355 -10.75 -13.30 18.28
C HIS A 355 -9.49 -12.92 17.50
N VAL A 356 -9.58 -13.01 16.16
CA VAL A 356 -8.54 -12.60 15.23
C VAL A 356 -9.15 -11.63 14.22
N SER A 357 -8.58 -10.43 14.11
CA SER A 357 -9.04 -9.46 13.12
C SER A 357 -8.33 -9.65 11.78
N SER A 358 -9.06 -9.47 10.70
CA SER A 358 -8.61 -9.53 9.30
C SER A 358 -9.36 -8.46 8.49
N VAL A 359 -9.08 -8.33 7.19
CA VAL A 359 -9.79 -7.38 6.33
C VAL A 359 -10.42 -8.10 5.16
N MET A 360 -11.73 -7.89 4.97
CA MET A 360 -12.50 -8.47 3.87
C MET A 360 -11.96 -8.07 2.49
N GLY A 361 -11.97 -8.99 1.55
CA GLY A 361 -11.42 -8.81 0.22
C GLY A 361 -12.22 -7.87 -0.67
N GLU A 362 -13.52 -7.71 -0.42
CA GLU A 362 -14.38 -6.73 -1.09
C GLU A 362 -13.79 -5.31 -1.03
N ALA A 363 -13.16 -4.94 0.10
CA ALA A 363 -12.50 -3.65 0.26
C ALA A 363 -11.32 -3.43 -0.71
N PHE A 364 -10.78 -4.50 -1.27
CA PHE A 364 -9.65 -4.50 -2.21
C PHE A 364 -10.08 -4.82 -3.65
N GLY A 365 -11.41 -4.91 -3.92
CA GLY A 365 -11.96 -5.29 -5.21
C GLY A 365 -11.92 -6.80 -5.51
N GLU A 366 -11.69 -7.67 -4.48
CA GLU A 366 -11.64 -9.12 -4.64
C GLU A 366 -12.49 -9.83 -3.55
N PRO A 367 -13.78 -10.04 -3.82
CA PRO A 367 -14.76 -10.48 -2.80
C PRO A 367 -14.53 -11.89 -2.27
N ASN A 368 -13.77 -12.72 -2.96
CA ASN A 368 -13.51 -14.09 -2.54
C ASN A 368 -12.35 -14.23 -1.56
N CYS A 369 -11.57 -13.17 -1.38
CA CYS A 369 -10.36 -13.22 -0.56
C CYS A 369 -10.50 -12.51 0.78
N VAL A 370 -9.52 -12.74 1.67
CA VAL A 370 -9.38 -12.02 2.94
C VAL A 370 -7.90 -11.69 3.16
N ARG A 371 -7.60 -10.46 3.59
CA ARG A 371 -6.23 -10.05 3.90
C ARG A 371 -5.88 -10.32 5.35
N PHE A 372 -4.73 -10.97 5.57
CA PHE A 372 -4.08 -11.12 6.87
C PHE A 372 -2.68 -10.52 6.81
N SER A 373 -2.36 -9.68 7.79
CA SER A 373 -1.01 -9.14 7.98
C SER A 373 -0.16 -10.10 8.81
N PHE A 374 1.10 -10.30 8.43
CA PHE A 374 2.09 -10.97 9.27
C PHE A 374 3.11 -9.99 9.89
N ALA A 375 2.80 -8.69 9.88
CA ALA A 375 3.51 -7.69 10.68
C ALA A 375 3.05 -7.78 12.14
N ASN A 376 3.46 -8.86 12.82
CA ASN A 376 3.17 -9.16 14.22
C ASN A 376 4.24 -10.12 14.76
N SER A 377 4.33 -10.27 16.09
CA SER A 377 5.25 -11.24 16.67
C SER A 377 4.97 -12.66 16.19
N MET A 378 6.01 -13.50 16.08
CA MET A 378 5.86 -14.90 15.67
C MET A 378 4.89 -15.65 16.59
N GLU A 379 4.94 -15.39 17.90
CA GLU A 379 4.02 -15.97 18.89
C GLU A 379 2.56 -15.63 18.57
N ASN A 380 2.26 -14.37 18.30
CA ASN A 380 0.90 -13.94 17.95
C ASN A 380 0.45 -14.53 16.61
N ILE A 381 1.35 -14.62 15.64
CA ILE A 381 1.06 -15.28 14.35
C ILE A 381 0.64 -16.73 14.59
N GLU A 382 1.44 -17.51 15.31
CA GLU A 382 1.14 -18.92 15.59
C GLU A 382 -0.17 -19.09 16.37
N ARG A 383 -0.38 -18.30 17.42
CA ARG A 383 -1.63 -18.31 18.20
C ARG A 383 -2.84 -17.96 17.33
N ALA A 384 -2.72 -16.95 16.46
CA ALA A 384 -3.83 -16.55 15.59
C ALA A 384 -4.25 -17.69 14.65
N TRP A 385 -3.26 -18.35 14.01
CA TRP A 385 -3.57 -19.44 13.07
C TRP A 385 -4.12 -20.68 13.74
N VAL A 386 -3.73 -20.98 14.97
CA VAL A 386 -4.39 -22.04 15.79
C VAL A 386 -5.86 -21.70 16.02
N ARG A 387 -6.16 -20.48 16.50
CA ARG A 387 -7.54 -20.02 16.73
C ARG A 387 -8.39 -20.01 15.46
N ILE A 388 -7.81 -19.55 14.32
CA ILE A 388 -8.49 -19.57 13.03
C ILE A 388 -8.85 -21.01 12.63
N LYS A 389 -7.90 -21.94 12.72
CA LYS A 389 -8.12 -23.35 12.39
C LYS A 389 -9.23 -23.97 13.24
N GLU A 390 -9.23 -23.72 14.55
CA GLU A 390 -10.26 -24.22 15.47
C GLU A 390 -11.65 -23.63 15.15
N ALA A 391 -11.74 -22.34 14.88
CA ALA A 391 -12.99 -21.68 14.52
C ALA A 391 -13.55 -22.22 13.20
N LEU A 392 -12.72 -22.31 12.16
CA LEU A 392 -13.12 -22.81 10.84
C LEU A 392 -13.51 -24.29 10.87
N GLY A 393 -12.98 -25.09 11.80
CA GLY A 393 -13.38 -26.48 12.01
C GLY A 393 -14.82 -26.65 12.53
N LYS A 394 -15.47 -25.60 13.03
CA LYS A 394 -16.88 -25.61 13.49
C LYS A 394 -17.88 -25.39 12.34
N LEU A 395 -17.42 -24.79 11.24
CA LEU A 395 -18.25 -24.47 10.07
C LEU A 395 -18.63 -25.76 9.30
N LYS A 396 -19.91 -25.99 9.11
CA LYS A 396 -20.48 -27.15 8.42
C LYS A 396 -21.27 -26.76 7.19
#